data_194dfd875245404439683b57bea10c21
#
_entry.id   194dfd875245404439683b57bea10c21
#
_cell.length_a   1.000
_cell.length_b   1.000
_cell.length_c   1.000
_cell.angle_alpha   90.00
_cell.angle_beta   90.00
_cell.angle_gamma   90.00
#
_symmetry.space_group_name_H-M   'P 1'
#
loop_
_entity.id
_entity.type
_entity.pdbx_description
1 polymer ?
#
loop_
_entity_poly.entity_id
_entity_poly.type
_entity_poly.pdbx_seq_one_letter_code
_entity_poly.pdbx_strand_id
1 'polypeptide(L)'
;MEKENLTKFAWLSIAAAVVTISLKTAAYYFTGSVGLLSDALESLINLAAAIVALFTLKIAASPADEEHAFGHDKAEYFSSGIEGSLIFIAAISIAYTAFQRLISPQPLEQLGIGLIVSGVATVVNFAVAGILIRTGKKHHSLVLEADGHHLMTDVWTSIGVIIGVGLVSLTGWLRLDPIIAILVAINIVWTGFSLIKRSVLGLMDTAVAPELQNLAEDILKSRIEKEGITYENFRSRQSGMKKFFYFDMQFPNEWTIKKVHQIADEIEIEIQKTIPNSTVFSHLEPFDK
;
A
#
# COMPACT_ATOMS: atom_id res chain seq x y z
N MET A 1 -3.20 -22.56 7.06
CA MET A 1 -3.27 -21.31 7.86
C MET A 1 -4.53 -20.56 7.43
N GLU A 2 -5.44 -20.26 8.36
CA GLU A 2 -6.61 -19.43 8.07
C GLU A 2 -6.12 -18.06 7.55
N LYS A 3 -6.62 -17.66 6.37
CA LYS A 3 -6.40 -16.28 5.87
C LYS A 3 -7.02 -15.35 6.90
N GLU A 4 -6.20 -14.62 7.63
CA GLU A 4 -6.69 -13.62 8.58
C GLU A 4 -7.59 -12.63 7.81
N ASN A 5 -8.82 -12.46 8.28
CA ASN A 5 -9.81 -11.65 7.58
C ASN A 5 -9.45 -10.17 7.69
N LEU A 6 -8.76 -9.64 6.65
CA LEU A 6 -8.30 -8.26 6.58
C LEU A 6 -9.44 -7.25 6.38
N THR A 7 -10.63 -7.69 5.99
CA THR A 7 -11.78 -6.78 5.76
C THR A 7 -12.20 -6.00 7.01
N LYS A 8 -11.92 -6.53 8.23
CA LYS A 8 -12.16 -5.80 9.47
C LYS A 8 -11.40 -4.46 9.55
N PHE A 9 -10.22 -4.37 8.94
CA PHE A 9 -9.42 -3.15 8.90
C PHE A 9 -9.96 -2.14 7.87
N ALA A 10 -10.50 -2.61 6.75
CA ALA A 10 -11.21 -1.75 5.81
C ALA A 10 -12.49 -1.17 6.43
N TRP A 11 -13.23 -1.95 7.23
CA TRP A 11 -14.35 -1.42 8.01
C TRP A 11 -13.93 -0.37 9.05
N LEU A 12 -12.76 -0.55 9.66
CA LEU A 12 -12.19 0.45 10.58
C LEU A 12 -11.90 1.77 9.85
N SER A 13 -11.33 1.70 8.63
CA SER A 13 -11.08 2.87 7.79
C SER A 13 -12.38 3.59 7.40
N ILE A 14 -13.39 2.83 6.95
CA ILE A 14 -14.72 3.39 6.63
C ILE A 14 -15.33 4.10 7.84
N ALA A 15 -15.27 3.48 9.02
CA ALA A 15 -15.79 4.08 10.25
C ALA A 15 -15.04 5.38 10.59
N ALA A 16 -13.72 5.39 10.47
CA ALA A 16 -12.92 6.60 10.66
C ALA A 16 -13.29 7.70 9.66
N ALA A 17 -13.43 7.36 8.37
CA ALA A 17 -13.83 8.31 7.34
C ALA A 17 -15.21 8.92 7.63
N VAL A 18 -16.20 8.12 8.01
CA VAL A 18 -17.54 8.60 8.37
C VAL A 18 -17.47 9.55 9.58
N VAL A 19 -16.69 9.22 10.60
CA VAL A 19 -16.51 10.09 11.78
C VAL A 19 -15.85 11.41 11.40
N THR A 20 -14.78 11.37 10.60
CA THR A 20 -14.04 12.58 10.20
C THR A 20 -14.84 13.47 9.28
N ILE A 21 -15.59 12.92 8.31
CA ILE A 21 -16.53 13.67 7.46
C ILE A 21 -17.58 14.37 8.32
N SER A 22 -18.18 13.64 9.28
CA SER A 22 -19.22 14.19 10.15
C SER A 22 -18.70 15.36 10.97
N LEU A 23 -17.51 15.21 11.56
CA LEU A 23 -16.87 16.27 12.36
C LEU A 23 -16.55 17.51 11.51
N LYS A 24 -15.92 17.31 10.33
CA LYS A 24 -15.51 18.40 9.45
C LYS A 24 -16.71 19.13 8.84
N THR A 25 -17.77 18.39 8.46
CA THR A 25 -19.02 18.96 7.98
C THR A 25 -19.73 19.77 9.06
N ALA A 26 -19.78 19.29 10.29
CA ALA A 26 -20.33 20.03 11.41
C ALA A 26 -19.52 21.32 11.69
N ALA A 27 -18.19 21.24 11.65
CA ALA A 27 -17.32 22.40 11.80
C ALA A 27 -17.58 23.45 10.69
N TYR A 28 -17.73 23.04 9.45
CA TYR A 28 -18.12 23.93 8.35
C TYR A 28 -19.48 24.60 8.62
N TYR A 29 -20.48 23.82 9.02
CA TYR A 29 -21.82 24.32 9.29
C TYR A 29 -21.83 25.40 10.39
N PHE A 30 -21.05 25.23 11.45
CA PHE A 30 -20.96 26.19 12.55
C PHE A 30 -20.07 27.41 12.26
N THR A 31 -19.06 27.26 11.39
CA THR A 31 -18.06 28.31 11.16
C THR A 31 -18.23 29.04 9.83
N GLY A 32 -18.88 28.42 8.85
CA GLY A 32 -18.95 28.91 7.48
C GLY A 32 -17.61 28.94 6.73
N SER A 33 -16.55 28.32 7.27
CA SER A 33 -15.20 28.37 6.72
C SER A 33 -15.08 27.51 5.46
N VAL A 34 -14.69 28.13 4.33
CA VAL A 34 -14.44 27.44 3.05
C VAL A 34 -13.27 26.46 3.16
N GLY A 35 -12.26 26.75 4.01
CA GLY A 35 -11.17 25.81 4.27
C GLY A 35 -11.67 24.50 4.90
N LEU A 36 -12.60 24.58 5.87
CA LEU A 36 -13.21 23.41 6.48
C LEU A 36 -14.15 22.66 5.52
N LEU A 37 -14.79 23.34 4.58
CA LEU A 37 -15.54 22.68 3.52
C LEU A 37 -14.62 21.86 2.61
N SER A 38 -13.47 22.42 2.21
CA SER A 38 -12.47 21.70 1.41
C SER A 38 -11.96 20.46 2.14
N ASP A 39 -11.68 20.60 3.43
CA ASP A 39 -11.23 19.50 4.31
C ASP A 39 -12.32 18.40 4.48
N ALA A 40 -13.61 18.78 4.52
CA ALA A 40 -14.72 17.83 4.53
C ALA A 40 -14.86 17.08 3.18
N LEU A 41 -14.65 17.77 2.06
CA LEU A 41 -14.67 17.15 0.73
C LEU A 41 -13.49 16.18 0.54
N GLU A 42 -12.31 16.51 1.06
CA GLU A 42 -11.15 15.59 1.09
C GLU A 42 -11.48 14.31 1.85
N SER A 43 -12.11 14.43 3.02
CA SER A 43 -12.56 13.25 3.78
C SER A 43 -13.59 12.39 3.04
N LEU A 44 -14.36 12.95 2.12
CA LEU A 44 -15.26 12.20 1.25
C LEU A 44 -14.47 11.32 0.25
N ILE A 45 -13.33 11.82 -0.26
CA ILE A 45 -12.41 11.03 -1.10
C ILE A 45 -11.85 9.85 -0.30
N ASN A 46 -11.51 10.06 0.98
CA ASN A 46 -11.03 9.01 1.87
C ASN A 46 -12.07 7.90 2.07
N LEU A 47 -13.34 8.27 2.20
CA LEU A 47 -14.41 7.28 2.27
C LEU A 47 -14.50 6.47 0.98
N ALA A 48 -14.39 7.11 -0.18
CA ALA A 48 -14.40 6.41 -1.48
C ALA A 48 -13.22 5.44 -1.58
N ALA A 49 -12.01 5.85 -1.19
CA ALA A 49 -10.82 4.99 -1.15
C ALA A 49 -11.00 3.79 -0.21
N ALA A 50 -11.53 4.01 1.00
CA ALA A 50 -11.79 2.93 1.95
C ALA A 50 -12.84 1.92 1.43
N ILE A 51 -13.86 2.37 0.69
CA ILE A 51 -14.83 1.50 0.04
C ILE A 51 -14.16 0.66 -1.05
N VAL A 52 -13.32 1.26 -1.90
CA VAL A 52 -12.55 0.54 -2.92
C VAL A 52 -11.67 -0.52 -2.26
N ALA A 53 -10.95 -0.17 -1.19
CA ALA A 53 -10.13 -1.09 -0.42
C ALA A 53 -10.94 -2.30 0.11
N LEU A 54 -12.14 -2.05 0.66
CA LEU A 54 -13.02 -3.11 1.16
C LEU A 54 -13.43 -4.11 0.05
N PHE A 55 -13.88 -3.60 -1.11
CA PHE A 55 -14.26 -4.45 -2.23
C PHE A 55 -13.06 -5.25 -2.76
N THR A 56 -11.92 -4.59 -2.90
CA THR A 56 -10.70 -5.23 -3.39
C THR A 56 -10.22 -6.34 -2.46
N LEU A 57 -10.23 -6.13 -1.14
CA LEU A 57 -9.85 -7.17 -0.18
C LEU A 57 -10.80 -8.37 -0.24
N LYS A 58 -12.09 -8.15 -0.49
CA LYS A 58 -13.05 -9.24 -0.70
C LYS A 58 -12.74 -10.03 -1.97
N ILE A 59 -12.44 -9.34 -3.08
CA ILE A 59 -12.07 -9.97 -4.35
C ILE A 59 -10.76 -10.75 -4.19
N ALA A 60 -9.72 -10.13 -3.63
CA ALA A 60 -8.43 -10.76 -3.44
C ALA A 60 -8.48 -11.99 -2.50
N ALA A 61 -9.44 -12.03 -1.59
CA ALA A 61 -9.68 -13.18 -0.71
C ALA A 61 -10.43 -14.33 -1.40
N SER A 62 -11.02 -14.11 -2.58
CA SER A 62 -11.73 -15.15 -3.33
C SER A 62 -10.77 -16.25 -3.80
N PRO A 63 -11.20 -17.51 -3.79
CA PRO A 63 -10.39 -18.61 -4.31
C PRO A 63 -10.17 -18.46 -5.81
N ALA A 64 -9.20 -19.20 -6.34
CA ALA A 64 -9.02 -19.34 -7.79
C ALA A 64 -10.29 -19.92 -8.44
N ASP A 65 -10.60 -19.46 -9.64
CA ASP A 65 -11.71 -19.89 -10.47
C ASP A 65 -11.25 -20.21 -11.91
N GLU A 66 -12.17 -20.51 -12.82
CA GLU A 66 -11.86 -20.86 -14.20
C GLU A 66 -11.22 -19.70 -14.97
N GLU A 67 -11.62 -18.44 -14.68
CA GLU A 67 -11.08 -17.24 -15.35
C GLU A 67 -9.77 -16.77 -14.69
N HIS A 68 -9.58 -17.04 -13.39
CA HIS A 68 -8.43 -16.59 -12.61
C HIS A 68 -7.76 -17.79 -11.90
N ALA A 69 -7.16 -18.68 -12.66
CA ALA A 69 -6.57 -19.93 -12.18
C ALA A 69 -5.49 -19.77 -11.09
N PHE A 70 -4.81 -18.60 -11.02
CA PHE A 70 -3.83 -18.27 -9.96
C PHE A 70 -4.43 -17.48 -8.79
N GLY A 71 -5.76 -17.21 -8.83
CA GLY A 71 -6.49 -16.43 -7.82
C GLY A 71 -6.52 -14.93 -8.12
N HIS A 72 -7.11 -14.18 -7.21
CA HIS A 72 -7.48 -12.78 -7.41
C HIS A 72 -6.53 -11.78 -6.70
N ASP A 73 -5.40 -12.25 -6.19
CA ASP A 73 -4.49 -11.41 -5.36
C ASP A 73 -3.99 -10.16 -6.09
N LYS A 74 -3.91 -10.16 -7.43
CA LYS A 74 -3.54 -8.98 -8.24
C LYS A 74 -4.55 -7.82 -8.18
N ALA A 75 -5.78 -8.07 -7.73
CA ALA A 75 -6.78 -7.02 -7.51
C ALA A 75 -6.25 -5.93 -6.55
N GLU A 76 -5.41 -6.30 -5.56
CA GLU A 76 -4.79 -5.34 -4.64
C GLU A 76 -3.93 -4.30 -5.35
N TYR A 77 -3.27 -4.65 -6.46
CA TYR A 77 -2.47 -3.71 -7.24
C TYR A 77 -3.33 -2.64 -7.93
N PHE A 78 -4.50 -3.02 -8.46
CA PHE A 78 -5.42 -2.04 -9.05
C PHE A 78 -5.95 -1.06 -8.00
N SER A 79 -6.36 -1.57 -6.83
CA SER A 79 -6.82 -0.71 -5.74
C SER A 79 -5.76 0.27 -5.28
N SER A 80 -4.55 -0.23 -4.98
CA SER A 80 -3.45 0.64 -4.54
C SER A 80 -3.03 1.65 -5.60
N GLY A 81 -3.17 1.31 -6.90
CA GLY A 81 -2.96 2.25 -8.00
C GLY A 81 -4.00 3.36 -8.04
N ILE A 82 -5.28 3.02 -7.85
CA ILE A 82 -6.38 4.00 -7.76
C ILE A 82 -6.16 4.92 -6.55
N GLU A 83 -5.88 4.36 -5.37
CA GLU A 83 -5.65 5.13 -4.14
C GLU A 83 -4.44 6.04 -4.26
N GLY A 84 -3.31 5.54 -4.80
CA GLY A 84 -2.13 6.36 -5.07
C GLY A 84 -2.43 7.51 -6.05
N SER A 85 -3.30 7.29 -7.05
CA SER A 85 -3.74 8.32 -7.98
C SER A 85 -4.62 9.38 -7.31
N LEU A 86 -5.51 8.97 -6.40
CA LEU A 86 -6.33 9.91 -5.62
C LEU A 86 -5.46 10.77 -4.70
N ILE A 87 -4.48 10.16 -4.00
CA ILE A 87 -3.49 10.86 -3.18
C ILE A 87 -2.72 11.89 -4.03
N PHE A 88 -2.28 11.49 -5.23
CA PHE A 88 -1.52 12.34 -6.13
C PHE A 88 -2.35 13.54 -6.63
N ILE A 89 -3.62 13.32 -7.01
CA ILE A 89 -4.54 14.38 -7.43
C ILE A 89 -4.82 15.35 -6.28
N ALA A 90 -5.05 14.82 -5.06
CA ALA A 90 -5.25 15.64 -3.88
C ALA A 90 -4.04 16.55 -3.60
N ALA A 91 -2.82 16.00 -3.70
CA ALA A 91 -1.58 16.76 -3.50
C ALA A 91 -1.42 17.90 -4.52
N ILE A 92 -1.74 17.67 -5.79
CA ILE A 92 -1.73 18.71 -6.83
C ILE A 92 -2.77 19.80 -6.50
N SER A 93 -3.97 19.42 -6.07
CA SER A 93 -5.03 20.35 -5.68
C SER A 93 -4.60 21.22 -4.49
N ILE A 94 -3.96 20.61 -3.48
CA ILE A 94 -3.41 21.34 -2.32
C ILE A 94 -2.31 22.32 -2.77
N ALA A 95 -1.37 21.87 -3.59
CA ALA A 95 -0.29 22.71 -4.11
C ALA A 95 -0.82 23.90 -4.93
N TYR A 96 -1.85 23.66 -5.75
CA TYR A 96 -2.50 24.71 -6.54
C TYR A 96 -3.19 25.75 -5.65
N THR A 97 -3.97 25.31 -4.67
CA THR A 97 -4.65 26.20 -3.72
C THR A 97 -3.65 26.98 -2.88
N ALA A 98 -2.58 26.33 -2.40
CA ALA A 98 -1.52 26.97 -1.66
C ALA A 98 -0.76 28.01 -2.49
N PHE A 99 -0.50 27.73 -3.78
CA PHE A 99 0.10 28.70 -4.69
C PHE A 99 -0.79 29.93 -4.92
N GLN A 100 -2.09 29.75 -5.07
CA GLN A 100 -3.03 30.89 -5.17
C GLN A 100 -3.01 31.74 -3.89
N ARG A 101 -2.99 31.11 -2.71
CA ARG A 101 -2.90 31.82 -1.42
C ARG A 101 -1.57 32.52 -1.21
N LEU A 102 -0.50 32.02 -1.80
CA LEU A 102 0.83 32.66 -1.76
C LEU A 102 0.82 33.99 -2.53
N ILE A 103 0.11 34.05 -3.69
CA ILE A 103 -0.04 35.23 -4.50
C ILE A 103 -1.04 36.22 -3.87
N SER A 104 -2.18 35.70 -3.40
CA SER A 104 -3.27 36.48 -2.83
C SER A 104 -3.58 36.00 -1.41
N PRO A 105 -2.78 36.44 -0.40
CA PRO A 105 -2.99 36.02 0.99
C PRO A 105 -4.37 36.44 1.49
N GLN A 106 -5.06 35.51 2.14
CA GLN A 106 -6.36 35.77 2.76
C GLN A 106 -6.25 35.69 4.30
N PRO A 107 -6.98 36.55 5.04
CA PRO A 107 -7.03 36.41 6.48
C PRO A 107 -7.65 35.08 6.90
N LEU A 108 -7.16 34.51 7.97
CA LEU A 108 -7.67 33.28 8.53
C LEU A 108 -8.89 33.58 9.41
N GLU A 109 -10.02 32.93 9.11
CA GLU A 109 -11.28 33.12 9.86
C GLU A 109 -11.47 32.04 10.91
N GLN A 110 -12.06 32.38 12.07
CA GLN A 110 -12.58 31.52 13.14
C GLN A 110 -11.66 30.34 13.59
N LEU A 111 -10.43 30.65 13.96
CA LEU A 111 -9.34 29.71 14.27
C LEU A 111 -9.64 28.67 15.37
N GLY A 112 -10.41 29.03 16.41
CA GLY A 112 -10.50 28.20 17.63
C GLY A 112 -11.24 26.88 17.45
N ILE A 113 -12.51 26.91 16.97
CA ILE A 113 -13.33 25.70 16.82
C ILE A 113 -12.81 24.84 15.67
N GLY A 114 -12.43 25.47 14.56
CA GLY A 114 -11.88 24.76 13.40
C GLY A 114 -10.61 23.98 13.74
N LEU A 115 -9.69 24.57 14.51
CA LEU A 115 -8.45 23.90 14.96
C LEU A 115 -8.70 22.73 15.90
N ILE A 116 -9.64 22.86 16.85
CA ILE A 116 -9.99 21.77 17.77
C ILE A 116 -10.57 20.59 16.99
N VAL A 117 -11.52 20.83 16.10
CA VAL A 117 -12.18 19.78 15.32
C VAL A 117 -11.20 19.13 14.34
N SER A 118 -10.37 19.94 13.66
CA SER A 118 -9.31 19.42 12.78
C SER A 118 -8.28 18.61 13.57
N GLY A 119 -7.93 19.06 14.78
CA GLY A 119 -7.04 18.31 15.68
C GLY A 119 -7.61 16.95 16.08
N VAL A 120 -8.89 16.87 16.45
CA VAL A 120 -9.55 15.59 16.79
C VAL A 120 -9.60 14.67 15.56
N ALA A 121 -9.99 15.18 14.39
CA ALA A 121 -10.00 14.40 13.16
C ALA A 121 -8.60 13.89 12.78
N THR A 122 -7.57 14.71 12.96
CA THR A 122 -6.16 14.36 12.74
C THR A 122 -5.71 13.20 13.63
N VAL A 123 -6.06 13.23 14.91
CA VAL A 123 -5.73 12.15 15.87
C VAL A 123 -6.42 10.84 15.47
N VAL A 124 -7.70 10.89 15.05
CA VAL A 124 -8.43 9.71 14.56
C VAL A 124 -7.73 9.14 13.31
N ASN A 125 -7.45 9.96 12.32
CA ASN A 125 -6.76 9.53 11.09
C ASN A 125 -5.37 8.97 11.40
N PHE A 126 -4.59 9.61 12.26
CA PHE A 126 -3.27 9.13 12.66
C PHE A 126 -3.31 7.74 13.31
N ALA A 127 -4.23 7.52 14.25
CA ALA A 127 -4.36 6.24 14.93
C ALA A 127 -4.75 5.13 13.95
N VAL A 128 -5.74 5.38 13.09
CA VAL A 128 -6.21 4.39 12.11
C VAL A 128 -5.15 4.16 11.03
N ALA A 129 -4.53 5.20 10.48
CA ALA A 129 -3.43 5.09 9.52
C ALA A 129 -2.29 4.21 10.05
N GLY A 130 -1.89 4.42 11.31
CA GLY A 130 -0.84 3.62 11.95
C GLY A 130 -1.21 2.14 12.05
N ILE A 131 -2.48 1.81 12.35
CA ILE A 131 -2.98 0.43 12.39
C ILE A 131 -2.96 -0.17 10.99
N LEU A 132 -3.47 0.53 9.98
CA LEU A 132 -3.57 0.06 8.60
C LEU A 132 -2.18 -0.19 7.98
N ILE A 133 -1.25 0.76 8.12
CA ILE A 133 0.12 0.62 7.60
C ILE A 133 0.85 -0.56 8.25
N ARG A 134 0.77 -0.69 9.59
CA ARG A 134 1.41 -1.80 10.29
C ARG A 134 0.83 -3.15 9.87
N THR A 135 -0.50 -3.22 9.76
CA THR A 135 -1.18 -4.45 9.34
C THR A 135 -0.90 -4.76 7.88
N GLY A 136 -0.95 -3.77 6.99
CA GLY A 136 -0.62 -3.91 5.58
C GLY A 136 0.80 -4.45 5.36
N LYS A 137 1.79 -3.89 6.06
CA LYS A 137 3.18 -4.37 6.01
C LYS A 137 3.32 -5.79 6.56
N LYS A 138 2.69 -6.11 7.69
CA LYS A 138 2.74 -7.44 8.31
C LYS A 138 2.17 -8.52 7.41
N HIS A 139 1.08 -8.22 6.71
CA HIS A 139 0.37 -9.20 5.86
C HIS A 139 0.67 -9.00 4.35
N HIS A 140 1.60 -8.10 3.99
CA HIS A 140 1.95 -7.75 2.61
C HIS A 140 0.73 -7.32 1.76
N SER A 141 -0.27 -6.69 2.39
CA SER A 141 -1.45 -6.15 1.71
C SER A 141 -1.20 -4.71 1.27
N LEU A 142 -1.06 -4.53 -0.05
CA LEU A 142 -0.88 -3.20 -0.64
C LEU A 142 -2.11 -2.31 -0.46
N VAL A 143 -3.31 -2.89 -0.43
CA VAL A 143 -4.56 -2.17 -0.21
C VAL A 143 -4.57 -1.49 1.15
N LEU A 144 -4.28 -2.24 2.24
CA LEU A 144 -4.24 -1.65 3.58
C LEU A 144 -3.10 -0.65 3.75
N GLU A 145 -1.96 -0.90 3.10
CA GLU A 145 -0.84 0.03 3.14
C GLU A 145 -1.18 1.33 2.39
N ALA A 146 -1.81 1.24 1.22
CA ALA A 146 -2.24 2.40 0.45
C ALA A 146 -3.29 3.23 1.21
N ASP A 147 -4.35 2.59 1.75
CA ASP A 147 -5.39 3.24 2.54
C ASP A 147 -4.79 3.92 3.79
N GLY A 148 -3.86 3.25 4.48
CA GLY A 148 -3.14 3.84 5.60
C GLY A 148 -2.28 5.04 5.21
N HIS A 149 -1.61 5.02 4.06
CA HIS A 149 -0.85 6.16 3.55
C HIS A 149 -1.77 7.31 3.12
N HIS A 150 -2.95 7.02 2.60
CA HIS A 150 -3.95 8.03 2.28
C HIS A 150 -4.41 8.78 3.54
N LEU A 151 -4.79 8.05 4.60
CA LEU A 151 -5.13 8.67 5.89
C LEU A 151 -3.94 9.43 6.51
N MET A 152 -2.71 8.94 6.35
CA MET A 152 -1.51 9.64 6.83
C MET A 152 -1.27 10.94 6.05
N THR A 153 -1.65 10.99 4.77
CA THR A 153 -1.63 12.21 3.95
C THR A 153 -2.49 13.28 4.59
N ASP A 154 -3.71 12.95 5.02
CA ASP A 154 -4.60 13.88 5.74
C ASP A 154 -4.01 14.34 7.07
N VAL A 155 -3.32 13.47 7.76
CA VAL A 155 -2.61 13.86 9.00
C VAL A 155 -1.56 14.92 8.70
N TRP A 156 -0.74 14.73 7.67
CA TRP A 156 0.30 15.70 7.30
C TRP A 156 -0.28 17.02 6.81
N THR A 157 -1.36 16.99 6.02
CA THR A 157 -2.04 18.22 5.59
C THR A 157 -2.62 18.98 6.78
N SER A 158 -3.31 18.28 7.68
CA SER A 158 -3.89 18.87 8.89
C SER A 158 -2.80 19.45 9.82
N ILE A 159 -1.69 18.73 10.04
CA ILE A 159 -0.56 19.24 10.84
C ILE A 159 0.05 20.47 10.16
N GLY A 160 0.24 20.44 8.84
CA GLY A 160 0.74 21.59 8.08
C GLY A 160 -0.14 22.81 8.25
N VAL A 161 -1.46 22.64 8.17
CA VAL A 161 -2.44 23.70 8.39
C VAL A 161 -2.38 24.23 9.83
N ILE A 162 -2.35 23.35 10.83
CA ILE A 162 -2.27 23.75 12.25
C ILE A 162 -0.98 24.54 12.53
N ILE A 163 0.15 24.10 12.02
CA ILE A 163 1.44 24.81 12.16
C ILE A 163 1.40 26.13 11.40
N GLY A 164 0.93 26.15 10.17
CA GLY A 164 0.81 27.36 9.35
C GLY A 164 -0.03 28.43 10.05
N VAL A 165 -1.20 28.02 10.51
CA VAL A 165 -2.13 28.88 11.25
C VAL A 165 -1.51 29.38 12.56
N GLY A 166 -0.83 28.50 13.30
CA GLY A 166 -0.15 28.88 14.54
C GLY A 166 0.95 29.92 14.30
N LEU A 167 1.79 29.72 13.29
CA LEU A 167 2.87 30.64 12.92
C LEU A 167 2.32 31.97 12.37
N VAL A 168 1.27 31.95 11.57
CA VAL A 168 0.60 33.17 11.11
C VAL A 168 0.04 33.96 12.28
N SER A 169 -0.59 33.26 13.23
CA SER A 169 -1.13 33.91 14.44
C SER A 169 -0.06 34.59 15.30
N LEU A 170 1.14 34.00 15.37
CA LEU A 170 2.25 34.53 16.14
C LEU A 170 3.03 35.64 15.42
N THR A 171 3.20 35.53 14.10
CA THR A 171 4.07 36.42 13.34
C THR A 171 3.35 37.48 12.53
N GLY A 172 2.03 37.31 12.26
CA GLY A 172 1.26 38.13 11.34
C GLY A 172 1.62 37.92 9.86
N TRP A 173 2.55 36.98 9.54
CA TRP A 173 2.99 36.75 8.16
C TRP A 173 2.14 35.71 7.45
N LEU A 174 1.08 36.19 6.75
CA LEU A 174 0.06 35.36 6.10
C LEU A 174 0.62 34.38 5.05
N ARG A 175 1.83 34.62 4.51
CA ARG A 175 2.43 33.74 3.48
C ARG A 175 3.08 32.49 4.05
N LEU A 176 3.26 32.36 5.36
CA LEU A 176 3.82 31.15 5.98
C LEU A 176 2.92 29.94 5.78
N ASP A 177 1.61 30.11 5.93
CA ASP A 177 0.64 29.02 5.73
C ASP A 177 0.78 28.35 4.33
N PRO A 178 0.69 29.08 3.20
CA PRO A 178 0.84 28.45 1.90
C PRO A 178 2.25 27.91 1.61
N ILE A 179 3.31 28.46 2.17
CA ILE A 179 4.66 27.89 2.03
C ILE A 179 4.73 26.51 2.68
N ILE A 180 4.23 26.37 3.90
CA ILE A 180 4.19 25.08 4.59
C ILE A 180 3.31 24.09 3.84
N ALA A 181 2.14 24.52 3.35
CA ALA A 181 1.25 23.68 2.56
C ALA A 181 1.92 23.16 1.28
N ILE A 182 2.74 23.97 0.58
CA ILE A 182 3.50 23.53 -0.59
C ILE A 182 4.54 22.46 -0.21
N LEU A 183 5.27 22.65 0.89
CA LEU A 183 6.26 21.67 1.35
C LEU A 183 5.61 20.32 1.69
N VAL A 184 4.45 20.37 2.36
CA VAL A 184 3.66 19.17 2.66
C VAL A 184 3.18 18.50 1.35
N ALA A 185 2.63 19.27 0.40
CA ALA A 185 2.17 18.76 -0.87
C ALA A 185 3.27 18.03 -1.67
N ILE A 186 4.52 18.53 -1.64
CA ILE A 186 5.64 17.84 -2.29
C ILE A 186 5.88 16.44 -1.70
N ASN A 187 5.83 16.31 -0.38
CA ASN A 187 5.97 15.01 0.28
C ASN A 187 4.82 14.06 -0.09
N ILE A 188 3.60 14.58 -0.17
CA ILE A 188 2.40 13.83 -0.53
C ILE A 188 2.47 13.34 -1.99
N VAL A 189 2.94 14.19 -2.92
CA VAL A 189 3.20 13.78 -4.33
C VAL A 189 4.15 12.58 -4.38
N TRP A 190 5.21 12.60 -3.58
CA TRP A 190 6.18 11.49 -3.53
C TRP A 190 5.53 10.18 -3.05
N THR A 191 4.71 10.24 -2.02
CA THR A 191 3.98 9.06 -1.48
C THR A 191 3.02 8.49 -2.52
N GLY A 192 2.17 9.34 -3.14
CA GLY A 192 1.25 8.90 -4.19
C GLY A 192 1.97 8.27 -5.39
N PHE A 193 3.06 8.90 -5.86
CA PHE A 193 3.88 8.36 -6.92
C PHE A 193 4.51 7.00 -6.56
N SER A 194 4.99 6.84 -5.33
CA SER A 194 5.54 5.58 -4.85
C SER A 194 4.51 4.44 -4.85
N LEU A 195 3.27 4.72 -4.44
CA LEU A 195 2.17 3.74 -4.47
C LEU A 195 1.80 3.36 -5.90
N ILE A 196 1.66 4.34 -6.81
CA ILE A 196 1.39 4.08 -8.24
C ILE A 196 2.51 3.22 -8.83
N LYS A 197 3.77 3.57 -8.57
CA LYS A 197 4.93 2.80 -9.06
C LYS A 197 4.89 1.34 -8.57
N ARG A 198 4.65 1.11 -7.28
CA ARG A 198 4.54 -0.25 -6.71
C ARG A 198 3.38 -1.03 -7.34
N SER A 199 2.23 -0.39 -7.55
CA SER A 199 1.07 -0.98 -8.23
C SER A 199 1.43 -1.42 -9.65
N VAL A 200 1.98 -0.53 -10.46
CA VAL A 200 2.38 -0.83 -11.86
C VAL A 200 3.41 -1.95 -11.90
N LEU A 201 4.46 -1.88 -11.07
CA LEU A 201 5.47 -2.92 -11.00
C LEU A 201 4.87 -4.28 -10.59
N GLY A 202 3.95 -4.30 -9.61
CA GLY A 202 3.27 -5.51 -9.18
C GLY A 202 2.40 -6.14 -10.28
N LEU A 203 1.72 -5.32 -11.09
CA LEU A 203 0.99 -5.79 -12.27
C LEU A 203 1.93 -6.38 -13.35
N MET A 204 3.17 -5.88 -13.43
CA MET A 204 4.22 -6.36 -14.34
C MET A 204 5.03 -7.53 -13.77
N ASP A 205 4.48 -8.28 -12.81
CA ASP A 205 5.14 -9.46 -12.23
C ASP A 205 6.52 -9.17 -11.62
N THR A 206 6.59 -8.11 -10.78
CA THR A 206 7.81 -7.79 -10.04
C THR A 206 8.33 -9.00 -9.28
N ALA A 207 9.65 -9.18 -9.31
CA ALA A 207 10.33 -10.23 -8.58
C ALA A 207 10.06 -10.14 -7.06
N VAL A 208 10.12 -11.27 -6.38
CA VAL A 208 10.06 -11.36 -4.92
C VAL A 208 11.21 -10.56 -4.29
N ALA A 209 11.04 -10.07 -3.06
CA ALA A 209 12.08 -9.32 -2.36
C ALA A 209 13.43 -10.06 -2.35
N PRO A 210 14.57 -9.35 -2.55
CA PRO A 210 15.88 -9.99 -2.69
C PRO A 210 16.24 -10.94 -1.53
N GLU A 211 15.82 -10.61 -0.31
CA GLU A 211 16.11 -11.43 0.88
C GLU A 211 15.43 -12.80 0.78
N LEU A 212 14.22 -12.86 0.24
CA LEU A 212 13.48 -14.12 0.05
C LEU A 212 13.95 -14.88 -1.19
N GLN A 213 14.43 -14.18 -2.23
CA GLN A 213 15.07 -14.83 -3.38
C GLN A 213 16.36 -15.52 -2.95
N ASN A 214 17.23 -14.81 -2.23
CA ASN A 214 18.47 -15.35 -1.69
C ASN A 214 18.21 -16.58 -0.81
N LEU A 215 17.17 -16.52 0.04
CA LEU A 215 16.79 -17.64 0.89
C LEU A 215 16.37 -18.88 0.08
N ALA A 216 15.59 -18.70 -1.00
CA ALA A 216 15.22 -19.79 -1.90
C ALA A 216 16.42 -20.35 -2.66
N GLU A 217 17.33 -19.48 -3.14
CA GLU A 217 18.56 -19.89 -3.80
C GLU A 217 19.52 -20.62 -2.87
N ASP A 218 19.63 -20.22 -1.61
CA ASP A 218 20.49 -20.90 -0.62
C ASP A 218 20.01 -22.33 -0.35
N ILE A 219 18.69 -22.54 -0.30
CA ILE A 219 18.11 -23.89 -0.22
C ILE A 219 18.47 -24.70 -1.47
N LEU A 220 18.29 -24.13 -2.66
CA LEU A 220 18.65 -24.76 -3.93
C LEU A 220 20.14 -25.14 -3.95
N LYS A 221 21.05 -24.22 -3.65
CA LYS A 221 22.51 -24.44 -3.65
C LYS A 221 22.91 -25.56 -2.69
N SER A 222 22.35 -25.57 -1.48
CA SER A 222 22.66 -26.59 -0.46
C SER A 222 22.27 -28.01 -0.91
N ARG A 223 21.14 -28.12 -1.63
CA ARG A 223 20.65 -29.42 -2.14
C ARG A 223 21.40 -29.86 -3.39
N ILE A 224 21.74 -28.93 -4.26
CA ILE A 224 22.49 -29.20 -5.51
C ILE A 224 23.86 -29.75 -5.22
N GLU A 225 24.63 -29.17 -4.28
CA GLU A 225 25.93 -29.65 -3.86
C GLU A 225 25.85 -31.09 -3.31
N LYS A 226 24.77 -31.37 -2.57
CA LYS A 226 24.58 -32.69 -1.94
C LYS A 226 24.20 -33.78 -2.93
N GLU A 227 23.37 -33.48 -3.91
CA GLU A 227 22.77 -34.45 -4.84
C GLU A 227 23.56 -34.55 -6.16
N GLY A 228 24.49 -33.64 -6.45
CA GLY A 228 25.24 -33.60 -7.72
C GLY A 228 24.38 -33.23 -8.91
N ILE A 229 23.44 -32.33 -8.71
CA ILE A 229 22.52 -31.77 -9.74
C ILE A 229 22.85 -30.30 -9.99
N THR A 230 22.23 -29.67 -10.97
CA THR A 230 22.38 -28.22 -11.24
C THR A 230 21.02 -27.56 -11.43
N TYR A 231 20.97 -26.24 -11.37
CA TYR A 231 19.78 -25.47 -11.71
C TYR A 231 20.13 -24.27 -12.58
N GLU A 232 19.15 -23.86 -13.38
CA GLU A 232 19.24 -22.70 -14.24
C GLU A 232 17.91 -21.92 -14.22
N ASN A 233 17.89 -20.77 -14.89
CA ASN A 233 16.69 -19.98 -15.16
C ASN A 233 15.85 -19.65 -13.92
N PHE A 234 16.50 -19.43 -12.75
CA PHE A 234 15.78 -19.04 -11.54
C PHE A 234 15.03 -17.72 -11.78
N ARG A 235 13.72 -17.74 -11.57
CA ARG A 235 12.84 -16.60 -11.71
C ARG A 235 11.87 -16.57 -10.54
N SER A 236 11.50 -15.37 -10.12
CA SER A 236 10.47 -15.21 -9.11
C SER A 236 9.51 -14.09 -9.48
N ARG A 237 8.28 -14.19 -9.00
CA ARG A 237 7.32 -13.09 -9.07
C ARG A 237 6.44 -13.04 -7.85
N GLN A 238 5.95 -11.85 -7.52
CA GLN A 238 5.01 -11.64 -6.44
C GLN A 238 3.63 -11.26 -6.98
N SER A 239 2.58 -11.79 -6.37
CA SER A 239 1.19 -11.44 -6.67
C SER A 239 0.44 -11.21 -5.35
N GLY A 240 0.32 -9.95 -4.93
CA GLY A 240 -0.18 -9.60 -3.60
C GLY A 240 0.64 -10.29 -2.50
N MET A 241 -0.03 -11.12 -1.69
CA MET A 241 0.64 -11.91 -0.65
C MET A 241 1.33 -13.17 -1.16
N LYS A 242 1.00 -13.65 -2.37
CA LYS A 242 1.55 -14.88 -2.95
C LYS A 242 2.90 -14.63 -3.62
N LYS A 243 3.79 -15.60 -3.51
CA LYS A 243 5.12 -15.62 -4.11
C LYS A 243 5.25 -16.85 -4.99
N PHE A 244 5.80 -16.67 -6.18
CA PHE A 244 5.99 -17.74 -7.14
C PHE A 244 7.47 -17.83 -7.48
N PHE A 245 8.01 -19.03 -7.40
CA PHE A 245 9.38 -19.35 -7.79
C PHE A 245 9.36 -20.35 -8.92
N TYR A 246 10.21 -20.14 -9.92
CA TYR A 246 10.37 -20.99 -11.09
C TYR A 246 11.86 -21.22 -11.31
N PHE A 247 12.26 -22.45 -11.56
CA PHE A 247 13.62 -22.79 -11.93
C PHE A 247 13.65 -24.13 -12.68
N ASP A 248 14.67 -24.32 -13.52
CA ASP A 248 14.92 -25.54 -14.23
C ASP A 248 15.99 -26.33 -13.46
N MET A 249 15.76 -27.63 -13.23
CA MET A 249 16.66 -28.52 -12.51
C MET A 249 17.22 -29.55 -13.48
N GLN A 250 18.54 -29.69 -13.53
CA GLN A 250 19.22 -30.62 -14.42
C GLN A 250 19.72 -31.82 -13.64
N PHE A 251 19.46 -33.02 -14.15
CA PHE A 251 19.73 -34.30 -13.52
C PHE A 251 20.54 -35.24 -14.43
N PRO A 252 21.30 -36.18 -13.84
CA PRO A 252 21.98 -37.23 -14.62
C PRO A 252 20.99 -38.05 -15.47
N ASN A 253 21.36 -38.28 -16.72
CA ASN A 253 20.51 -38.97 -17.72
C ASN A 253 20.07 -40.38 -17.30
N GLU A 254 20.86 -41.03 -16.46
CA GLU A 254 20.62 -42.40 -15.99
C GLU A 254 19.60 -42.47 -14.83
N TRP A 255 19.19 -41.32 -14.28
CA TRP A 255 18.26 -41.32 -13.17
C TRP A 255 16.82 -41.55 -13.65
N THR A 256 16.10 -42.32 -12.85
CA THR A 256 14.68 -42.58 -13.14
C THR A 256 13.85 -41.35 -12.84
N ILE A 257 12.77 -41.12 -13.59
CA ILE A 257 11.81 -40.04 -13.37
C ILE A 257 11.32 -40.04 -11.91
N LYS A 258 11.10 -41.21 -11.31
CA LYS A 258 10.66 -41.33 -9.92
C LYS A 258 11.67 -40.70 -8.94
N LYS A 259 12.97 -40.96 -9.12
CA LYS A 259 14.02 -40.40 -8.26
C LYS A 259 14.14 -38.89 -8.44
N VAL A 260 14.13 -38.42 -9.68
CA VAL A 260 14.20 -37.00 -10.04
C VAL A 260 13.02 -36.24 -9.42
N HIS A 261 11.82 -36.75 -9.58
CA HIS A 261 10.61 -36.11 -9.04
C HIS A 261 10.62 -36.07 -7.51
N GLN A 262 11.09 -37.12 -6.85
CA GLN A 262 11.19 -37.10 -5.39
C GLN A 262 12.12 -36.00 -4.88
N ILE A 263 13.28 -35.79 -5.50
CA ILE A 263 14.22 -34.73 -5.12
C ILE A 263 13.65 -33.35 -5.38
N ALA A 264 12.98 -33.17 -6.52
CA ALA A 264 12.31 -31.93 -6.85
C ALA A 264 11.22 -31.58 -5.82
N ASP A 265 10.35 -32.55 -5.50
CA ASP A 265 9.30 -32.37 -4.46
C ASP A 265 9.88 -31.99 -3.10
N GLU A 266 11.00 -32.63 -2.67
CA GLU A 266 11.66 -32.31 -1.42
C GLU A 266 12.14 -30.85 -1.39
N ILE A 267 12.73 -30.36 -2.48
CA ILE A 267 13.21 -28.98 -2.61
C ILE A 267 12.04 -27.99 -2.63
N GLU A 268 11.01 -28.27 -3.41
CA GLU A 268 9.81 -27.43 -3.48
C GLU A 268 9.12 -27.30 -2.11
N ILE A 269 8.96 -28.42 -1.40
CA ILE A 269 8.38 -28.45 -0.05
C ILE A 269 9.25 -27.68 0.95
N GLU A 270 10.58 -27.78 0.85
CA GLU A 270 11.50 -27.06 1.75
C GLU A 270 11.39 -25.55 1.55
N ILE A 271 11.36 -25.06 0.29
CA ILE A 271 11.15 -23.65 -0.03
C ILE A 271 9.78 -23.18 0.48
N GLN A 272 8.71 -23.94 0.23
CA GLN A 272 7.34 -23.59 0.65
C GLN A 272 7.20 -23.54 2.18
N LYS A 273 7.89 -24.39 2.91
CA LYS A 273 7.91 -24.38 4.38
C LYS A 273 8.68 -23.18 4.93
N THR A 274 9.77 -22.81 4.27
CA THR A 274 10.66 -21.72 4.70
C THR A 274 10.09 -20.35 4.33
N ILE A 275 9.46 -20.24 3.17
CA ILE A 275 8.86 -18.98 2.66
C ILE A 275 7.33 -19.12 2.63
N PRO A 276 6.62 -18.53 3.60
CA PRO A 276 5.15 -18.63 3.64
C PRO A 276 4.47 -18.02 2.41
N ASN A 277 3.33 -18.60 2.01
CA ASN A 277 2.54 -18.22 0.85
C ASN A 277 3.34 -18.28 -0.46
N SER A 278 4.29 -19.22 -0.56
CA SER A 278 5.01 -19.49 -1.81
C SER A 278 4.41 -20.68 -2.55
N THR A 279 4.50 -20.63 -3.87
CA THR A 279 4.28 -21.73 -4.79
C THR A 279 5.54 -21.89 -5.63
N VAL A 280 6.05 -23.10 -5.70
CA VAL A 280 7.29 -23.41 -6.41
C VAL A 280 6.96 -24.30 -7.60
N PHE A 281 7.56 -24.03 -8.72
CA PHE A 281 7.46 -24.82 -9.94
C PHE A 281 8.87 -25.13 -10.42
N SER A 282 9.22 -26.40 -10.46
CA SER A 282 10.46 -26.89 -11.06
C SER A 282 10.20 -27.53 -12.42
N HIS A 283 11.04 -27.21 -13.38
CA HIS A 283 11.11 -27.94 -14.65
C HIS A 283 12.29 -28.91 -14.59
N LEU A 284 12.05 -30.17 -14.97
CA LEU A 284 13.04 -31.25 -14.82
C LEU A 284 13.65 -31.57 -16.17
N GLU A 285 14.97 -31.40 -16.28
CA GLU A 285 15.73 -31.60 -17.50
C GLU A 285 16.88 -32.62 -17.29
N PRO A 286 17.28 -33.37 -18.32
CA PRO A 286 18.52 -34.10 -18.30
C PRO A 286 19.72 -33.14 -18.39
N PHE A 287 20.90 -33.54 -17.92
CA PHE A 287 22.12 -32.78 -18.19
C PHE A 287 22.31 -32.65 -19.71
N ASP A 288 22.57 -31.42 -20.17
CA ASP A 288 23.00 -31.21 -21.55
C ASP A 288 24.30 -31.99 -21.83
N LYS A 289 24.38 -32.56 -23.02
CA LYS A 289 25.51 -33.35 -23.49
C LYS A 289 26.71 -32.49 -23.84
#